data_e88de27d8c032054486edf89b1fc58c7
#
_entry.id   e88de27d8c032054486edf89b1fc58c7
#
_cell.length_a   1.000
_cell.length_b   1.000
_cell.length_c   1.000
_cell.angle_alpha   90.00
_cell.angle_beta   90.00
_cell.angle_gamma   90.00
#
_symmetry.space_group_name_H-M   'P 1'
#
loop_
_entity.id
_entity.type
_entity.pdbx_description
1 polymer ?
#
loop_
_entity_poly.entity_id
_entity_poly.type
_entity_poly.pdbx_seq_one_letter_code
_entity_poly.pdbx_strand_id
1 'polypeptide(L)'
;MVDISIVIVNYKSWNDLKDCLQSIITINSSKFTLETIVVDNQSNDGRLEEFKTLFPSILFLENSGNNGFANGCNLGASNAKGNYLFFLNPDTIINKDAVLKLWKTTYKNPDYGIVSCLQTDESNNKYTEIRFFPKLSTLFGLSRVLYRFLNYFSLRKKFNFHKEKVFPDWVTGATIFMSREWFNTVNGWTEKYWLYFEDVDLCKKTQEKNGKICLIRTANIFHKHGGATRINIKTKALTKTEVLISKHVFVSEHKSGFNKHLIQSLLILSLLFEKCLLAITGIVFFFIPKLKVNIYIFKNLINYYRNAISKKTWISPRSVKYLQK
;
A
#
# COMPACT_ATOMS: atom_id res chain seq x y z
N MET A 1 25.20 11.80 -11.24
CA MET A 1 24.28 11.92 -10.07
C MET A 1 23.00 11.19 -10.44
N VAL A 2 22.44 10.36 -9.56
CA VAL A 2 21.19 9.63 -9.84
C VAL A 2 20.01 10.57 -9.63
N ASP A 3 19.07 10.60 -10.58
CA ASP A 3 17.87 11.44 -10.47
C ASP A 3 16.74 10.71 -9.74
N ILE A 4 16.49 9.45 -10.13
CA ILE A 4 15.32 8.67 -9.64
C ILE A 4 15.81 7.31 -9.13
N SER A 5 15.46 6.97 -7.90
CA SER A 5 15.62 5.63 -7.35
C SER A 5 14.27 4.91 -7.33
N ILE A 6 14.18 3.82 -8.08
CA ILE A 6 13.02 2.92 -8.03
C ILE A 6 13.26 1.93 -6.89
N VAL A 7 12.33 1.89 -5.94
CA VAL A 7 12.34 1.00 -4.76
C VAL A 7 11.22 -0.01 -4.90
N ILE A 8 11.56 -1.30 -4.89
CA ILE A 8 10.63 -2.42 -5.03
C ILE A 8 10.78 -3.34 -3.83
N VAL A 9 9.68 -3.68 -3.16
CA VAL A 9 9.69 -4.66 -2.07
C VAL A 9 9.15 -5.97 -2.60
N ASN A 10 9.98 -7.01 -2.54
CA ASN A 10 9.62 -8.37 -2.95
C ASN A 10 9.35 -9.26 -1.72
N TYR A 11 8.36 -10.12 -1.83
CA TYR A 11 8.18 -11.29 -0.98
C TYR A 11 7.56 -12.41 -1.79
N LYS A 12 8.37 -13.39 -2.20
CA LYS A 12 7.95 -14.58 -2.98
C LYS A 12 7.19 -14.28 -4.29
N SER A 13 7.37 -13.08 -4.87
CA SER A 13 6.71 -12.65 -6.11
C SER A 13 7.69 -12.62 -7.30
N TRP A 14 8.63 -13.55 -7.35
CA TRP A 14 9.76 -13.53 -8.28
C TRP A 14 9.37 -13.49 -9.76
N ASN A 15 8.29 -14.18 -10.15
CA ASN A 15 7.85 -14.18 -11.55
C ASN A 15 7.32 -12.80 -11.96
N ASP A 16 6.47 -12.20 -11.12
CA ASP A 16 5.96 -10.85 -11.36
C ASP A 16 7.11 -9.82 -11.29
N LEU A 17 8.03 -9.97 -10.31
CA LEU A 17 9.22 -9.14 -10.19
C LEU A 17 10.11 -9.21 -11.45
N LYS A 18 10.27 -10.37 -12.06
CA LYS A 18 11.04 -10.53 -13.30
C LYS A 18 10.48 -9.64 -14.41
N ASP A 19 9.19 -9.71 -14.65
CA ASP A 19 8.52 -8.91 -15.67
C ASP A 19 8.63 -7.39 -15.36
N CYS A 20 8.47 -7.03 -14.09
CA CYS A 20 8.67 -5.66 -13.61
C CYS A 20 10.08 -5.16 -13.91
N LEU A 21 11.11 -5.90 -13.52
CA LEU A 21 12.52 -5.52 -13.74
C LEU A 21 12.87 -5.46 -15.23
N GLN A 22 12.36 -6.38 -16.03
CA GLN A 22 12.52 -6.33 -17.49
C GLN A 22 11.93 -5.06 -18.07
N SER A 23 10.78 -4.61 -17.60
CA SER A 23 10.17 -3.35 -18.05
C SER A 23 11.01 -2.13 -17.65
N ILE A 24 11.69 -2.17 -16.50
CA ILE A 24 12.52 -1.06 -16.00
C ILE A 24 13.84 -0.95 -16.77
N ILE A 25 14.55 -2.06 -17.01
CA ILE A 25 15.87 -2.03 -17.68
C ILE A 25 15.79 -1.57 -19.15
N THR A 26 14.60 -1.64 -19.76
CA THR A 26 14.37 -1.11 -21.11
C THR A 26 14.22 0.42 -21.14
N ILE A 27 14.10 1.07 -19.97
CA ILE A 27 13.94 2.51 -19.90
C ILE A 27 15.28 3.20 -20.10
N ASN A 28 15.50 3.73 -21.29
CA ASN A 28 16.64 4.57 -21.60
C ASN A 28 16.17 6.03 -21.78
N SER A 29 16.76 6.98 -21.07
CA SER A 29 16.41 8.39 -21.13
C SER A 29 17.64 9.29 -21.06
N SER A 30 17.71 10.28 -21.94
CA SER A 30 18.68 11.36 -21.85
C SER A 30 18.27 12.47 -20.85
N LYS A 31 17.07 12.37 -20.29
CA LYS A 31 16.47 13.41 -19.43
C LYS A 31 16.61 13.13 -17.94
N PHE A 32 16.83 11.88 -17.56
CA PHE A 32 17.01 11.46 -16.17
C PHE A 32 17.79 10.14 -16.12
N THR A 33 18.48 9.95 -15.03
CA THR A 33 19.20 8.71 -14.69
C THR A 33 18.38 7.91 -13.67
N LEU A 34 18.41 6.57 -13.81
CA LEU A 34 17.69 5.64 -12.93
C LEU A 34 18.66 4.73 -12.19
N GLU A 35 18.35 4.43 -10.96
CA GLU A 35 18.80 3.24 -10.25
C GLU A 35 17.60 2.43 -9.78
N THR A 36 17.77 1.14 -9.61
CA THR A 36 16.74 0.24 -9.11
C THR A 36 17.25 -0.52 -7.90
N ILE A 37 16.45 -0.54 -6.84
CA ILE A 37 16.75 -1.20 -5.58
C ILE A 37 15.57 -2.15 -5.29
N VAL A 38 15.88 -3.44 -5.15
CA VAL A 38 14.94 -4.48 -4.75
C VAL A 38 15.24 -4.90 -3.33
N VAL A 39 14.25 -4.81 -2.46
CA VAL A 39 14.33 -5.30 -1.08
C VAL A 39 13.57 -6.62 -1.00
N ASP A 40 14.26 -7.72 -0.82
CA ASP A 40 13.62 -9.00 -0.52
C ASP A 40 13.28 -9.10 0.97
N ASN A 41 12.00 -9.21 1.27
CA ASN A 41 11.50 -9.34 2.64
C ASN A 41 11.65 -10.77 3.17
N GLN A 42 12.86 -11.32 3.03
CA GLN A 42 13.24 -12.65 3.51
C GLN A 42 12.34 -13.77 2.93
N SER A 43 12.36 -13.89 1.61
CA SER A 43 11.60 -14.95 0.88
C SER A 43 12.10 -16.35 1.23
N ASN A 44 13.38 -16.53 1.57
CA ASN A 44 14.02 -17.78 2.00
C ASN A 44 13.70 -18.98 1.08
N ASP A 45 13.75 -18.75 -0.24
CA ASP A 45 13.46 -19.76 -1.25
C ASP A 45 14.63 -19.97 -2.26
N GLY A 46 15.79 -19.35 -1.97
CA GLY A 46 17.00 -19.47 -2.76
C GLY A 46 17.04 -18.63 -4.05
N ARG A 47 15.94 -17.97 -4.42
CA ARG A 47 15.84 -17.24 -5.69
C ARG A 47 16.52 -15.87 -5.70
N LEU A 48 16.84 -15.32 -4.54
CA LEU A 48 17.53 -14.01 -4.47
C LEU A 48 18.86 -14.00 -5.22
N GLU A 49 19.68 -15.03 -5.07
CA GLU A 49 20.98 -15.12 -5.74
C GLU A 49 20.83 -15.33 -7.25
N GLU A 50 19.83 -16.08 -7.69
CA GLU A 50 19.46 -16.20 -9.10
C GLU A 50 19.17 -14.82 -9.70
N PHE A 51 18.38 -13.99 -8.99
CA PHE A 51 18.00 -12.66 -9.45
C PHE A 51 19.16 -11.66 -9.45
N LYS A 52 20.09 -11.73 -8.47
CA LYS A 52 21.33 -10.93 -8.49
C LYS A 52 22.17 -11.23 -9.72
N THR A 53 22.25 -12.51 -10.11
CA THR A 53 22.96 -12.93 -11.32
C THR A 53 22.26 -12.47 -12.60
N LEU A 54 20.94 -12.59 -12.64
CA LEU A 54 20.12 -12.24 -13.81
C LEU A 54 20.06 -10.73 -14.06
N PHE A 55 20.14 -9.91 -13.01
CA PHE A 55 20.02 -8.45 -13.07
C PHE A 55 21.18 -7.75 -12.35
N PRO A 56 22.43 -7.85 -12.85
CA PRO A 56 23.63 -7.37 -12.16
C PRO A 56 23.70 -5.84 -11.98
N SER A 57 22.91 -5.08 -12.73
CA SER A 57 22.81 -3.62 -12.60
C SER A 57 21.84 -3.16 -11.50
N ILE A 58 21.12 -4.08 -10.85
CA ILE A 58 20.13 -3.80 -9.83
C ILE A 58 20.73 -4.09 -8.45
N LEU A 59 20.50 -3.19 -7.50
CA LEU A 59 20.87 -3.41 -6.11
C LEU A 59 19.82 -4.27 -5.41
N PHE A 60 20.20 -5.48 -5.01
CA PHE A 60 19.36 -6.36 -4.20
C PHE A 60 19.77 -6.29 -2.73
N LEU A 61 18.82 -6.01 -1.85
CA LEU A 61 18.97 -5.99 -0.40
C LEU A 61 18.12 -7.09 0.20
N GLU A 62 18.66 -7.83 1.15
CA GLU A 62 17.88 -8.78 1.96
C GLU A 62 17.48 -8.13 3.27
N ASN A 63 16.18 -8.15 3.60
CA ASN A 63 15.70 -7.67 4.87
C ASN A 63 15.89 -8.74 5.95
N SER A 64 16.02 -8.32 7.21
CA SER A 64 16.19 -9.22 8.37
C SER A 64 14.97 -10.10 8.67
N GLY A 65 13.84 -9.89 7.98
CA GLY A 65 12.58 -10.61 8.15
C GLY A 65 11.53 -10.13 7.17
N ASN A 66 10.37 -10.80 7.14
CA ASN A 66 9.18 -10.24 6.50
C ASN A 66 8.57 -9.15 7.39
N ASN A 67 9.27 -8.02 7.47
CA ASN A 67 8.97 -6.89 8.35
C ASN A 67 7.85 -5.97 7.81
N GLY A 68 7.21 -6.36 6.71
CA GLY A 68 6.13 -5.62 6.06
C GLY A 68 6.60 -4.69 4.94
N PHE A 69 5.64 -4.15 4.21
CA PHE A 69 5.90 -3.32 3.04
C PHE A 69 6.59 -1.99 3.41
N ALA A 70 6.08 -1.30 4.43
CA ALA A 70 6.63 -0.02 4.89
C ALA A 70 8.12 -0.10 5.29
N ASN A 71 8.50 -1.16 6.04
CA ASN A 71 9.87 -1.37 6.45
C ASN A 71 10.79 -1.66 5.26
N GLY A 72 10.35 -2.51 4.30
CA GLY A 72 11.09 -2.76 3.08
C GLY A 72 11.28 -1.48 2.24
N CYS A 73 10.25 -0.63 2.12
CA CYS A 73 10.34 0.66 1.44
C CYS A 73 11.34 1.61 2.12
N ASN A 74 11.35 1.68 3.45
CA ASN A 74 12.31 2.50 4.18
C ASN A 74 13.74 1.99 4.01
N LEU A 75 13.95 0.67 4.07
CA LEU A 75 15.26 0.06 3.84
C LEU A 75 15.77 0.36 2.42
N GLY A 76 14.92 0.24 1.40
CA GLY A 76 15.28 0.61 0.04
C GLY A 76 15.59 2.10 -0.09
N ALA A 77 14.77 2.97 0.49
CA ALA A 77 14.96 4.42 0.44
C ALA A 77 16.25 4.88 1.14
N SER A 78 16.67 4.22 2.23
CA SER A 78 17.92 4.53 2.94
C SER A 78 19.17 4.20 2.14
N ASN A 79 19.07 3.26 1.19
CA ASN A 79 20.17 2.88 0.28
C ASN A 79 20.08 3.59 -1.08
N ALA A 80 19.02 4.35 -1.31
CA ALA A 80 18.77 5.05 -2.55
C ALA A 80 19.60 6.35 -2.64
N LYS A 81 20.08 6.71 -3.84
CA LYS A 81 20.91 7.89 -4.12
C LYS A 81 20.15 8.98 -4.86
N GLY A 82 19.01 8.66 -5.48
CA GLY A 82 18.22 9.57 -6.32
C GLY A 82 17.58 10.72 -5.52
N ASN A 83 17.42 11.86 -6.19
CA ASN A 83 16.70 13.01 -5.66
C ASN A 83 15.18 12.77 -5.58
N TYR A 84 14.69 11.80 -6.35
CA TYR A 84 13.32 11.33 -6.35
C TYR A 84 13.27 9.85 -6.02
N LEU A 85 12.26 9.47 -5.24
CA LEU A 85 11.97 8.08 -4.87
C LEU A 85 10.69 7.64 -5.59
N PHE A 86 10.78 6.49 -6.25
CA PHE A 86 9.67 5.86 -6.92
C PHE A 86 9.41 4.48 -6.31
N PHE A 87 8.45 4.41 -5.38
CA PHE A 87 8.01 3.15 -4.81
C PHE A 87 7.07 2.45 -5.78
N LEU A 88 7.40 1.20 -6.11
CA LEU A 88 6.72 0.42 -7.12
C LEU A 88 6.48 -1.01 -6.63
N ASN A 89 5.29 -1.55 -6.87
CA ASN A 89 5.02 -2.95 -6.55
C ASN A 89 5.70 -3.90 -7.54
N PRO A 90 6.10 -5.12 -7.11
CA PRO A 90 6.77 -6.09 -7.96
C PRO A 90 5.87 -6.67 -9.08
N ASP A 91 4.55 -6.54 -8.97
CA ASP A 91 3.55 -7.01 -9.95
C ASP A 91 3.08 -5.90 -10.91
N THR A 92 3.97 -4.92 -11.18
CA THR A 92 3.72 -3.81 -12.11
C THR A 92 4.61 -3.87 -13.34
N ILE A 93 4.13 -3.35 -14.46
CA ILE A 93 4.92 -3.11 -15.68
C ILE A 93 4.84 -1.63 -16.00
N ILE A 94 6.01 -1.00 -16.14
CA ILE A 94 6.10 0.43 -16.38
C ILE A 94 6.74 0.73 -17.75
N ASN A 95 6.58 1.96 -18.20
CA ASN A 95 7.19 2.44 -19.43
C ASN A 95 7.83 3.82 -19.23
N LYS A 96 8.72 4.19 -20.14
CA LYS A 96 9.48 5.46 -20.13
C LYS A 96 8.56 6.68 -20.02
N ASP A 97 7.43 6.67 -20.74
CA ASP A 97 6.51 7.83 -20.77
C ASP A 97 5.87 8.07 -19.41
N ALA A 98 5.46 6.99 -18.71
CA ALA A 98 4.90 7.09 -17.37
C ALA A 98 5.92 7.67 -16.38
N VAL A 99 7.16 7.16 -16.36
CA VAL A 99 8.23 7.67 -15.49
C VAL A 99 8.54 9.13 -15.79
N LEU A 100 8.65 9.49 -17.08
CA LEU A 100 8.91 10.87 -17.50
C LEU A 100 7.80 11.83 -17.06
N LYS A 101 6.54 11.43 -17.16
CA LYS A 101 5.39 12.25 -16.75
C LYS A 101 5.33 12.41 -15.23
N LEU A 102 5.57 11.33 -14.46
CA LEU A 102 5.66 11.38 -13.00
C LEU A 102 6.77 12.36 -12.57
N TRP A 103 7.98 12.17 -13.07
CA TRP A 103 9.12 13.01 -12.76
C TRP A 103 8.88 14.48 -13.12
N LYS A 104 8.45 14.77 -14.36
CA LYS A 104 8.17 16.16 -14.80
C LYS A 104 7.07 16.82 -13.97
N THR A 105 6.04 16.06 -13.58
CA THR A 105 4.93 16.60 -12.77
C THR A 105 5.42 16.97 -11.38
N THR A 106 6.23 16.12 -10.74
CA THR A 106 6.80 16.40 -9.42
C THR A 106 7.81 17.55 -9.49
N TYR A 107 8.69 17.54 -10.49
CA TYR A 107 9.69 18.60 -10.68
C TYR A 107 9.07 20.00 -10.87
N LYS A 108 7.99 20.08 -11.66
CA LYS A 108 7.30 21.35 -11.95
C LYS A 108 6.39 21.84 -10.81
N ASN A 109 6.06 21.01 -9.84
CA ASN A 109 5.13 21.33 -8.76
C ASN A 109 5.72 20.85 -7.42
N PRO A 110 6.60 21.64 -6.81
CA PRO A 110 7.27 21.26 -5.54
C PRO A 110 6.30 21.02 -4.38
N ASP A 111 5.08 21.58 -4.45
CA ASP A 111 4.00 21.38 -3.48
C ASP A 111 3.25 20.04 -3.65
N TYR A 112 3.55 19.27 -4.72
CA TYR A 112 3.01 17.92 -4.87
C TYR A 112 3.90 16.94 -4.11
N GLY A 113 3.49 16.65 -2.88
CA GLY A 113 4.23 15.74 -2.02
C GLY A 113 4.24 14.29 -2.53
N ILE A 114 3.14 13.87 -3.17
CA ILE A 114 3.03 12.56 -3.83
C ILE A 114 2.38 12.73 -5.20
N VAL A 115 3.00 12.10 -6.20
CA VAL A 115 2.44 11.97 -7.56
C VAL A 115 2.28 10.48 -7.89
N SER A 116 1.14 10.12 -8.46
CA SER A 116 0.84 8.76 -8.92
C SER A 116 0.21 8.81 -10.32
N CYS A 117 0.00 7.66 -10.95
CA CYS A 117 -0.64 7.56 -12.26
C CYS A 117 -1.76 6.53 -12.29
N LEU A 118 -2.46 6.43 -13.42
CA LEU A 118 -3.46 5.40 -13.64
C LEU A 118 -2.83 4.00 -13.58
N GLN A 119 -3.62 3.05 -13.13
CA GLN A 119 -3.28 1.63 -13.13
C GLN A 119 -4.36 0.87 -13.89
N THR A 120 -3.96 -0.03 -14.77
CA THR A 120 -4.86 -0.91 -15.54
C THR A 120 -4.52 -2.37 -15.26
N ASP A 121 -5.52 -3.24 -15.30
CA ASP A 121 -5.36 -4.69 -15.23
C ASP A 121 -5.26 -5.34 -16.63
N GLU A 122 -5.18 -6.68 -16.65
CA GLU A 122 -5.12 -7.49 -17.89
C GLU A 122 -6.33 -7.27 -18.82
N SER A 123 -7.48 -6.87 -18.25
CA SER A 123 -8.69 -6.56 -19.01
C SER A 123 -8.81 -5.08 -19.38
N ASN A 124 -7.74 -4.31 -19.21
CA ASN A 124 -7.70 -2.86 -19.46
C ASN A 124 -8.67 -2.04 -18.58
N ASN A 125 -9.17 -2.62 -17.48
CA ASN A 125 -10.00 -1.91 -16.54
C ASN A 125 -9.15 -0.94 -15.73
N LYS A 126 -9.58 0.32 -15.65
CA LYS A 126 -8.94 1.33 -14.80
C LYS A 126 -9.37 1.15 -13.36
N TYR A 127 -8.40 1.16 -12.46
CA TYR A 127 -8.69 1.15 -11.03
C TYR A 127 -9.32 2.46 -10.56
N THR A 128 -10.17 2.36 -9.53
CA THR A 128 -10.88 3.52 -9.02
C THR A 128 -9.92 4.59 -8.49
N GLU A 129 -10.09 5.80 -8.98
CA GLU A 129 -9.35 6.99 -8.56
C GLU A 129 -10.02 7.69 -7.37
N ILE A 130 -11.29 7.34 -7.07
CA ILE A 130 -12.08 7.95 -6.00
C ILE A 130 -11.68 7.34 -4.67
N ARG A 131 -10.77 8.02 -3.98
CA ARG A 131 -10.22 7.56 -2.70
C ARG A 131 -10.29 8.68 -1.66
N PHE A 132 -10.86 8.34 -0.49
CA PHE A 132 -11.01 9.25 0.66
C PHE A 132 -10.35 8.65 1.87
N PHE A 133 -9.81 9.52 2.72
CA PHE A 133 -9.34 9.08 4.02
C PHE A 133 -10.47 8.41 4.82
N PRO A 134 -10.13 7.44 5.66
CA PRO A 134 -11.07 6.82 6.57
C PRO A 134 -11.67 7.88 7.51
N LYS A 135 -12.98 8.09 7.41
CA LYS A 135 -13.80 8.90 8.32
C LYS A 135 -14.73 7.96 9.09
N LEU A 136 -15.34 8.44 10.18
CA LEU A 136 -16.32 7.65 10.92
C LEU A 136 -17.40 7.06 10.00
N SER A 137 -17.89 7.86 9.05
CA SER A 137 -18.89 7.44 8.05
C SER A 137 -18.37 6.44 6.99
N THR A 138 -17.07 6.21 6.87
CA THR A 138 -16.49 5.33 5.84
C THR A 138 -15.63 4.19 6.40
N LEU A 139 -15.38 4.17 7.71
CA LEU A 139 -14.65 3.10 8.39
C LEU A 139 -15.42 1.77 8.40
N PHE A 140 -16.75 1.85 8.49
CA PHE A 140 -17.62 0.69 8.54
C PHE A 140 -18.16 0.34 7.14
N GLY A 141 -18.39 -0.96 6.88
CA GLY A 141 -18.81 -1.44 5.56
C GLY A 141 -20.12 -0.81 5.06
N LEU A 142 -21.16 -0.90 5.88
CA LEU A 142 -22.50 -0.41 5.52
C LEU A 142 -22.54 1.12 5.41
N SER A 143 -21.99 1.84 6.40
CA SER A 143 -21.96 3.31 6.37
C SER A 143 -21.18 3.86 5.18
N ARG A 144 -20.11 3.15 4.74
CA ARG A 144 -19.35 3.51 3.54
C ARG A 144 -20.17 3.38 2.26
N VAL A 145 -21.00 2.33 2.15
CA VAL A 145 -21.89 2.16 0.99
C VAL A 145 -22.92 3.28 0.97
N LEU A 146 -23.56 3.55 2.10
CA LEU A 146 -24.54 4.62 2.26
C LEU A 146 -23.92 6.00 1.97
N TYR A 147 -22.72 6.28 2.52
CA TYR A 147 -21.97 7.51 2.24
C TYR A 147 -21.71 7.71 0.75
N ARG A 148 -21.26 6.67 0.04
CA ARG A 148 -21.01 6.73 -1.41
C ARG A 148 -22.30 6.99 -2.19
N PHE A 149 -23.39 6.34 -1.82
CA PHE A 149 -24.70 6.52 -2.45
C PHE A 149 -25.21 7.96 -2.28
N LEU A 150 -25.26 8.45 -1.04
CA LEU A 150 -25.75 9.80 -0.70
C LEU A 150 -24.88 10.91 -1.31
N ASN A 151 -23.58 10.68 -1.49
CA ASN A 151 -22.65 11.68 -2.00
C ASN A 151 -22.26 11.44 -3.46
N TYR A 152 -22.96 10.59 -4.20
CA TYR A 152 -22.57 10.17 -5.56
C TYR A 152 -22.28 11.34 -6.49
N PHE A 153 -23.16 12.32 -6.60
CA PHE A 153 -23.00 13.47 -7.49
C PHE A 153 -21.87 14.41 -7.04
N SER A 154 -21.76 14.67 -5.73
CA SER A 154 -20.67 15.48 -5.17
C SER A 154 -19.30 14.86 -5.43
N LEU A 155 -19.21 13.54 -5.25
CA LEU A 155 -17.99 12.78 -5.52
C LEU A 155 -17.62 12.82 -6.99
N ARG A 156 -18.59 12.68 -7.87
CA ARG A 156 -18.39 12.73 -9.31
C ARG A 156 -17.92 14.11 -9.78
N LYS A 157 -18.41 15.20 -9.15
CA LYS A 157 -17.96 16.58 -9.40
C LYS A 157 -16.53 16.81 -8.90
N LYS A 158 -16.19 16.33 -7.70
CA LYS A 158 -14.84 16.42 -7.12
C LYS A 158 -13.79 15.73 -8.01
N PHE A 159 -14.13 14.56 -8.55
CA PHE A 159 -13.28 13.77 -9.44
C PHE A 159 -13.69 13.96 -10.90
N ASN A 160 -13.65 15.21 -11.40
CA ASN A 160 -13.97 15.49 -12.79
C ASN A 160 -13.13 14.63 -13.73
N PHE A 161 -13.78 13.66 -14.40
CA PHE A 161 -13.13 12.65 -15.25
C PHE A 161 -12.50 13.21 -16.54
N HIS A 162 -12.73 14.47 -16.86
CA HIS A 162 -12.14 15.15 -18.03
C HIS A 162 -10.81 15.84 -17.70
N LYS A 163 -10.43 15.99 -16.43
CA LYS A 163 -9.17 16.63 -16.05
C LYS A 163 -7.99 15.65 -16.15
N GLU A 164 -6.86 16.13 -16.66
CA GLU A 164 -5.60 15.36 -16.72
C GLU A 164 -5.03 15.02 -15.33
N LYS A 165 -5.33 15.86 -14.34
CA LYS A 165 -4.87 15.70 -12.96
C LYS A 165 -6.07 15.71 -12.02
N VAL A 166 -6.06 14.80 -11.05
CA VAL A 166 -7.02 14.77 -9.94
C VAL A 166 -6.27 14.69 -8.61
N PHE A 167 -6.93 15.15 -7.55
CA PHE A 167 -6.35 15.24 -6.21
C PHE A 167 -7.18 14.41 -5.24
N PRO A 168 -6.97 13.07 -5.22
CA PRO A 168 -7.60 12.19 -4.24
C PRO A 168 -6.99 12.43 -2.84
N ASP A 169 -7.66 11.95 -1.80
CA ASP A 169 -7.09 12.00 -0.46
C ASP A 169 -5.86 11.08 -0.34
N TRP A 170 -5.86 9.95 -1.05
CA TRP A 170 -4.73 9.02 -1.09
C TRP A 170 -4.65 8.23 -2.40
N VAL A 171 -3.47 7.71 -2.69
CA VAL A 171 -3.16 6.81 -3.83
C VAL A 171 -2.57 5.51 -3.29
N THR A 172 -2.59 4.43 -4.09
CA THR A 172 -2.06 3.12 -3.65
C THR A 172 -0.54 3.10 -3.59
N GLY A 173 0.00 2.35 -2.65
CA GLY A 173 1.43 2.09 -2.52
C GLY A 173 2.08 1.43 -3.73
N ALA A 174 1.26 0.88 -4.65
CA ALA A 174 1.75 0.27 -5.88
C ALA A 174 2.51 1.23 -6.80
N THR A 175 2.25 2.54 -6.69
CA THR A 175 2.84 3.58 -7.53
C THR A 175 2.88 4.89 -6.76
N ILE A 176 3.96 5.15 -6.06
CA ILE A 176 4.17 6.40 -5.34
C ILE A 176 5.48 7.03 -5.79
N PHE A 177 5.39 8.20 -6.40
CA PHE A 177 6.51 9.03 -6.81
C PHE A 177 6.55 10.29 -5.96
N MET A 178 7.69 10.57 -5.33
CA MET A 178 7.87 11.74 -4.47
C MET A 178 9.33 12.20 -4.46
N SER A 179 9.57 13.48 -4.13
CA SER A 179 10.94 13.95 -3.90
C SER A 179 11.48 13.37 -2.59
N ARG A 180 12.81 13.24 -2.50
CA ARG A 180 13.50 12.85 -1.26
C ARG A 180 13.22 13.83 -0.12
N GLU A 181 13.11 15.12 -0.45
CA GLU A 181 12.75 16.15 0.50
C GLU A 181 11.38 15.88 1.14
N TRP A 182 10.36 15.58 0.34
CA TRP A 182 9.04 15.22 0.86
C TRP A 182 9.09 13.92 1.67
N PHE A 183 9.84 12.91 1.21
CA PHE A 183 9.99 11.66 1.95
C PHE A 183 10.58 11.91 3.35
N ASN A 184 11.61 12.76 3.44
CA ASN A 184 12.21 13.13 4.71
C ASN A 184 11.27 13.99 5.58
N THR A 185 10.55 14.94 4.97
CA THR A 185 9.58 15.82 5.67
C THR A 185 8.47 15.02 6.35
N VAL A 186 8.03 13.91 5.75
CA VAL A 186 7.01 13.02 6.35
C VAL A 186 7.61 11.89 7.17
N ASN A 187 8.92 11.85 7.33
CA ASN A 187 9.66 10.80 8.05
C ASN A 187 9.36 9.40 7.51
N GLY A 188 9.37 9.26 6.17
CA GLY A 188 9.22 8.01 5.46
C GLY A 188 7.91 7.29 5.71
N TRP A 189 7.91 5.99 5.45
CA TRP A 189 6.78 5.08 5.69
C TRP A 189 6.64 4.72 7.16
N THR A 190 5.40 4.64 7.65
CA THR A 190 5.13 4.26 9.04
C THR A 190 5.17 2.74 9.22
N GLU A 191 6.21 2.23 9.85
CA GLU A 191 6.45 0.80 10.03
C GLU A 191 5.54 0.10 11.07
N LYS A 192 4.62 0.84 11.71
CA LYS A 192 3.59 0.25 12.57
C LYS A 192 2.57 -0.59 11.79
N TYR A 193 2.42 -0.31 10.49
CA TYR A 193 1.67 -1.14 9.56
C TYR A 193 2.57 -2.25 9.03
N TRP A 194 2.13 -3.48 9.14
CA TRP A 194 2.83 -4.58 8.48
C TRP A 194 2.44 -4.68 7.01
N LEU A 195 1.14 -4.54 6.73
CA LEU A 195 0.60 -4.56 5.37
C LEU A 195 -0.74 -3.81 5.31
N TYR A 196 -0.94 -3.00 4.27
CA TYR A 196 -2.09 -2.13 4.02
C TYR A 196 -2.20 -0.93 4.96
N PHE A 197 -2.79 0.15 4.45
CA PHE A 197 -2.94 1.46 5.09
C PHE A 197 -1.65 2.26 5.28
N GLU A 198 -0.47 1.69 5.08
CA GLU A 198 0.78 2.44 5.07
C GLU A 198 0.81 3.51 3.99
N ASP A 199 0.17 3.24 2.84
CA ASP A 199 -0.03 4.18 1.74
C ASP A 199 -1.05 5.29 2.11
N VAL A 200 -2.14 4.91 2.75
CA VAL A 200 -3.13 5.87 3.28
C VAL A 200 -2.49 6.78 4.33
N ASP A 201 -1.67 6.22 5.21
CA ASP A 201 -0.95 6.95 6.26
C ASP A 201 0.09 7.91 5.67
N LEU A 202 0.90 7.44 4.69
CA LEU A 202 1.88 8.28 4.02
C LEU A 202 1.22 9.48 3.35
N CYS A 203 0.12 9.26 2.62
CA CYS A 203 -0.67 10.32 2.01
C CYS A 203 -1.25 11.28 3.06
N LYS A 204 -1.72 10.75 4.19
CA LYS A 204 -2.26 11.56 5.28
C LYS A 204 -1.19 12.46 5.91
N LYS A 205 -0.01 11.92 6.22
CA LYS A 205 1.14 12.69 6.72
C LYS A 205 1.57 13.76 5.73
N THR A 206 1.57 13.45 4.43
CA THR A 206 1.90 14.40 3.38
C THR A 206 0.91 15.58 3.37
N GLN A 207 -0.39 15.32 3.48
CA GLN A 207 -1.39 16.40 3.55
C GLN A 207 -1.31 17.20 4.86
N GLU A 208 -0.97 16.59 5.96
CA GLU A 208 -0.76 17.28 7.26
C GLU A 208 0.43 18.23 7.23
N LYS A 209 1.36 18.03 6.28
CA LYS A 209 2.47 18.94 5.96
C LYS A 209 2.16 19.89 4.79
N ASN A 210 0.88 20.05 4.42
CA ASN A 210 0.39 20.85 3.30
C ASN A 210 0.83 20.38 1.90
N GLY A 211 1.34 19.16 1.76
CA GLY A 211 1.63 18.54 0.46
C GLY A 211 0.36 18.07 -0.25
N LYS A 212 0.31 18.22 -1.57
CA LYS A 212 -0.79 17.73 -2.40
C LYS A 212 -0.53 16.30 -2.87
N ILE A 213 -1.60 15.50 -2.93
CA ILE A 213 -1.58 14.18 -3.54
C ILE A 213 -2.16 14.31 -4.94
N CYS A 214 -1.35 14.07 -5.96
CA CYS A 214 -1.75 14.22 -7.36
C CYS A 214 -1.76 12.86 -8.06
N LEU A 215 -2.85 12.55 -8.76
CA LEU A 215 -2.93 11.43 -9.69
C LEU A 215 -3.03 11.98 -11.11
N ILE A 216 -2.05 11.64 -11.97
CA ILE A 216 -2.03 12.04 -13.37
C ILE A 216 -2.69 10.96 -14.24
N ARG A 217 -3.60 11.37 -15.11
CA ARG A 217 -4.38 10.47 -15.98
C ARG A 217 -3.77 10.27 -17.37
N THR A 218 -2.79 11.08 -17.71
CA THR A 218 -2.05 10.99 -18.97
C THR A 218 -0.91 9.96 -18.93
N ALA A 219 -0.60 9.41 -17.74
CA ALA A 219 0.32 8.30 -17.56
C ALA A 219 -0.43 7.07 -17.04
N ASN A 220 -0.03 5.90 -17.51
CA ASN A 220 -0.62 4.63 -17.12
C ASN A 220 0.49 3.58 -16.94
N ILE A 221 0.30 2.72 -15.93
CA ILE A 221 1.09 1.51 -15.73
C ILE A 221 0.15 0.30 -15.70
N PHE A 222 0.67 -0.85 -16.07
CA PHE A 222 -0.02 -2.12 -15.85
C PHE A 222 0.24 -2.61 -14.43
N HIS A 223 -0.78 -3.18 -13.76
CA HIS A 223 -0.68 -3.72 -12.41
C HIS A 223 -1.55 -4.98 -12.29
N LYS A 224 -0.90 -6.14 -12.21
CA LYS A 224 -1.55 -7.46 -12.25
C LYS A 224 -2.47 -7.74 -11.07
N HIS A 225 -2.16 -7.18 -9.90
CA HIS A 225 -2.86 -7.37 -8.62
C HIS A 225 -2.93 -8.77 -8.03
N GLY A 226 -2.41 -8.90 -6.83
CA GLY A 226 -2.72 -9.99 -5.91
C GLY A 226 -1.84 -11.23 -6.00
N GLY A 227 -0.63 -11.15 -6.57
CA GLY A 227 0.30 -12.25 -6.66
C GLY A 227 0.54 -12.95 -5.32
N ALA A 228 1.38 -12.39 -4.44
CA ALA A 228 1.79 -13.02 -3.17
C ALA A 228 0.68 -13.13 -2.12
N THR A 229 -0.41 -12.36 -2.22
CA THR A 229 -1.46 -12.29 -1.17
C THR A 229 -2.57 -13.33 -1.31
N ARG A 230 -2.61 -14.10 -2.40
CA ARG A 230 -3.71 -15.01 -2.74
C ARG A 230 -3.32 -16.47 -2.92
N ILE A 231 -2.10 -16.86 -2.56
CA ILE A 231 -1.52 -18.19 -2.78
C ILE A 231 -2.39 -19.30 -2.18
N ASN A 232 -2.93 -19.12 -0.97
CA ASN A 232 -3.79 -20.10 -0.31
C ASN A 232 -4.80 -19.42 0.64
N ILE A 233 -5.74 -20.22 1.17
CA ILE A 233 -6.82 -19.75 2.06
C ILE A 233 -6.26 -19.07 3.32
N LYS A 234 -5.20 -19.63 3.94
CA LYS A 234 -4.62 -19.08 5.18
C LYS A 234 -3.94 -17.73 4.92
N THR A 235 -3.13 -17.63 3.86
CA THR A 235 -2.49 -16.38 3.45
C THR A 235 -3.53 -15.32 3.09
N LYS A 236 -4.58 -15.70 2.36
CA LYS A 236 -5.69 -14.79 2.04
C LYS A 236 -6.45 -14.31 3.28
N ALA A 237 -6.67 -15.18 4.27
CA ALA A 237 -7.30 -14.80 5.53
C ALA A 237 -6.39 -13.87 6.34
N LEU A 238 -5.09 -14.17 6.39
CA LEU A 238 -4.09 -13.36 7.04
C LEU A 238 -4.10 -11.93 6.48
N THR A 239 -3.90 -11.78 5.17
CA THR A 239 -3.82 -10.46 4.52
C THR A 239 -5.12 -9.67 4.65
N LYS A 240 -6.28 -10.34 4.58
CA LYS A 240 -7.57 -9.69 4.86
C LYS A 240 -7.71 -9.27 6.32
N THR A 241 -7.16 -10.03 7.26
CA THR A 241 -7.14 -9.65 8.69
C THR A 241 -6.26 -8.42 8.90
N GLU A 242 -5.10 -8.34 8.22
CA GLU A 242 -4.21 -7.17 8.32
C GLU A 242 -4.90 -5.88 7.86
N VAL A 243 -5.75 -5.91 6.82
CA VAL A 243 -6.57 -4.75 6.46
C VAL A 243 -7.43 -4.25 7.64
N LEU A 244 -7.98 -5.19 8.45
CA LEU A 244 -8.82 -4.84 9.61
C LEU A 244 -7.96 -4.32 10.76
N ILE A 245 -6.81 -4.95 11.02
CA ILE A 245 -5.82 -4.50 12.01
C ILE A 245 -5.33 -3.09 11.68
N SER A 246 -4.99 -2.84 10.43
CA SER A 246 -4.47 -1.55 9.97
C SER A 246 -5.47 -0.40 10.13
N LYS A 247 -6.77 -0.66 10.16
CA LYS A 247 -7.77 0.36 10.56
C LYS A 247 -7.58 0.81 11.99
N HIS A 248 -7.31 -0.13 12.91
CA HIS A 248 -7.04 0.19 14.32
C HIS A 248 -5.73 0.97 14.49
N VAL A 249 -4.68 0.58 13.75
CA VAL A 249 -3.42 1.31 13.71
C VAL A 249 -3.66 2.74 13.23
N PHE A 250 -4.39 2.93 12.12
CA PHE A 250 -4.69 4.24 11.55
C PHE A 250 -5.46 5.13 12.53
N VAL A 251 -6.47 4.61 13.21
CA VAL A 251 -7.19 5.34 14.26
C VAL A 251 -6.25 5.70 15.41
N SER A 252 -5.36 4.78 15.79
CA SER A 252 -4.40 5.02 16.86
C SER A 252 -3.38 6.12 16.54
N GLU A 253 -2.96 6.24 15.27
CA GLU A 253 -2.00 7.24 14.83
C GLU A 253 -2.63 8.63 14.60
N HIS A 254 -3.86 8.67 14.08
CA HIS A 254 -4.48 9.93 13.62
C HIS A 254 -5.65 10.41 14.48
N LYS A 255 -5.94 9.76 15.60
CA LYS A 255 -6.97 10.19 16.55
C LYS A 255 -6.42 10.20 17.96
N SER A 256 -6.93 11.12 18.80
CA SER A 256 -6.51 11.28 20.18
C SER A 256 -7.71 11.35 21.13
N GLY A 257 -7.44 11.24 22.42
CA GLY A 257 -8.41 11.43 23.50
C GLY A 257 -9.64 10.52 23.37
N PHE A 258 -10.77 11.04 23.81
CA PHE A 258 -12.06 10.33 23.84
C PHE A 258 -12.47 9.78 22.45
N ASN A 259 -12.29 10.57 21.39
CA ASN A 259 -12.63 10.15 20.02
C ASN A 259 -11.86 8.91 19.57
N LYS A 260 -10.60 8.77 19.95
CA LYS A 260 -9.80 7.57 19.68
C LYS A 260 -10.42 6.34 20.31
N HIS A 261 -10.73 6.40 21.60
CA HIS A 261 -11.32 5.27 22.34
C HIS A 261 -12.70 4.91 21.82
N LEU A 262 -13.56 5.91 21.56
CA LEU A 262 -14.89 5.70 21.00
C LEU A 262 -14.83 4.99 19.65
N ILE A 263 -14.01 5.49 18.71
CA ILE A 263 -13.87 4.89 17.37
C ILE A 263 -13.30 3.48 17.47
N GLN A 264 -12.30 3.25 18.33
CA GLN A 264 -11.72 1.92 18.55
C GLN A 264 -12.78 0.93 19.05
N SER A 265 -13.59 1.32 20.05
CA SER A 265 -14.67 0.48 20.59
C SER A 265 -15.71 0.15 19.54
N LEU A 266 -16.15 1.14 18.75
CA LEU A 266 -17.11 0.94 17.66
C LEU A 266 -16.53 0.01 16.58
N LEU A 267 -15.25 0.14 16.25
CA LEU A 267 -14.58 -0.76 15.30
C LEU A 267 -14.55 -2.20 15.82
N ILE A 268 -14.17 -2.41 17.09
CA ILE A 268 -14.16 -3.75 17.70
C ILE A 268 -15.55 -4.38 17.59
N LEU A 269 -16.58 -3.68 18.08
CA LEU A 269 -17.95 -4.20 18.10
C LEU A 269 -18.46 -4.52 16.69
N SER A 270 -18.28 -3.59 15.73
CA SER A 270 -18.77 -3.79 14.37
C SER A 270 -18.04 -4.90 13.63
N LEU A 271 -16.71 -4.97 13.77
CA LEU A 271 -15.89 -6.00 13.09
C LEU A 271 -16.12 -7.38 13.71
N LEU A 272 -16.25 -7.49 15.04
CA LEU A 272 -16.58 -8.76 15.69
C LEU A 272 -17.97 -9.24 15.26
N PHE A 273 -18.97 -8.35 15.27
CA PHE A 273 -20.32 -8.71 14.83
C PHE A 273 -20.34 -9.17 13.37
N GLU A 274 -19.79 -8.34 12.44
CA GLU A 274 -19.74 -8.67 11.00
C GLU A 274 -19.00 -9.99 10.74
N LYS A 275 -17.82 -10.17 11.35
CA LYS A 275 -16.98 -11.36 11.07
C LYS A 275 -17.49 -12.61 11.78
N CYS A 276 -18.21 -12.47 12.90
CA CYS A 276 -18.92 -13.57 13.53
C CYS A 276 -20.04 -14.12 12.61
N LEU A 277 -20.91 -13.24 12.10
CA LEU A 277 -21.97 -13.64 11.15
C LEU A 277 -21.39 -14.32 9.90
N LEU A 278 -20.32 -13.72 9.32
CA LEU A 278 -19.66 -14.29 8.15
C LEU A 278 -18.92 -15.59 8.48
N ALA A 279 -18.43 -15.80 9.69
CA ALA A 279 -17.84 -17.07 10.11
C ALA A 279 -18.90 -18.15 10.27
N ILE A 280 -20.06 -17.83 10.82
CA ILE A 280 -21.23 -18.75 10.91
C ILE A 280 -21.64 -19.21 9.51
N THR A 281 -21.80 -18.27 8.55
CA THR A 281 -22.08 -18.66 7.16
C THR A 281 -20.96 -19.53 6.56
N GLY A 282 -19.70 -19.27 6.93
CA GLY A 282 -18.55 -20.08 6.51
C GLY A 282 -18.53 -21.49 7.13
N ILE A 283 -19.11 -21.67 8.31
CA ILE A 283 -19.29 -22.99 8.95
C ILE A 283 -20.41 -23.76 8.25
N VAL A 284 -21.57 -23.14 8.06
CA VAL A 284 -22.73 -23.75 7.39
C VAL A 284 -22.36 -24.18 5.95
N PHE A 285 -21.65 -23.33 5.23
CA PHE A 285 -21.25 -23.57 3.83
C PHE A 285 -19.75 -23.85 3.71
N PHE A 286 -19.20 -24.70 4.58
CA PHE A 286 -17.76 -24.98 4.67
C PHE A 286 -17.14 -25.54 3.37
N PHE A 287 -17.94 -26.14 2.51
CA PHE A 287 -17.56 -26.66 1.20
C PHE A 287 -17.31 -25.53 0.18
N ILE A 288 -17.73 -24.29 0.45
CA ILE A 288 -17.44 -23.13 -0.40
C ILE A 288 -16.16 -22.44 0.08
N PRO A 289 -15.01 -22.54 -0.64
CA PRO A 289 -13.72 -22.00 -0.18
C PRO A 289 -13.75 -20.48 0.12
N LYS A 290 -14.55 -19.73 -0.65
CA LYS A 290 -14.71 -18.27 -0.45
C LYS A 290 -15.34 -17.94 0.90
N LEU A 291 -16.25 -18.75 1.42
CA LEU A 291 -16.91 -18.53 2.71
C LEU A 291 -16.05 -19.08 3.86
N LYS A 292 -15.37 -20.20 3.66
CA LYS A 292 -14.45 -20.79 4.64
C LYS A 292 -13.34 -19.83 5.09
N VAL A 293 -12.88 -18.93 4.24
CA VAL A 293 -11.90 -17.88 4.59
C VAL A 293 -12.36 -17.04 5.79
N ASN A 294 -13.67 -16.79 5.94
CA ASN A 294 -14.20 -15.94 7.02
C ASN A 294 -14.00 -16.55 8.41
N ILE A 295 -13.99 -17.89 8.51
CA ILE A 295 -13.69 -18.62 9.77
C ILE A 295 -12.27 -18.25 10.24
N TYR A 296 -11.30 -18.31 9.32
CA TYR A 296 -9.90 -17.96 9.62
C TYR A 296 -9.74 -16.48 9.96
N ILE A 297 -10.45 -15.57 9.24
CA ILE A 297 -10.42 -14.14 9.53
C ILE A 297 -10.95 -13.87 10.93
N PHE A 298 -12.08 -14.46 11.31
CA PHE A 298 -12.65 -14.30 12.65
C PHE A 298 -11.72 -14.80 13.74
N LYS A 299 -11.14 -16.02 13.57
CA LYS A 299 -10.14 -16.56 14.51
C LYS A 299 -8.92 -15.65 14.67
N ASN A 300 -8.37 -15.16 13.55
CA ASN A 300 -7.22 -14.25 13.57
C ASN A 300 -7.56 -12.94 14.28
N LEU A 301 -8.77 -12.41 14.07
CA LEU A 301 -9.21 -11.16 14.67
C LEU A 301 -9.39 -11.30 16.19
N ILE A 302 -9.95 -12.40 16.68
CA ILE A 302 -10.03 -12.70 18.12
C ILE A 302 -8.62 -12.75 18.74
N ASN A 303 -7.70 -13.47 18.10
CA ASN A 303 -6.32 -13.57 18.60
C ASN A 303 -5.65 -12.18 18.61
N TYR A 304 -5.88 -11.37 17.58
CA TYR A 304 -5.39 -9.99 17.54
C TYR A 304 -5.91 -9.16 18.72
N TYR A 305 -7.23 -9.19 18.99
CA TYR A 305 -7.79 -8.40 20.09
C TYR A 305 -7.31 -8.85 21.46
N ARG A 306 -7.15 -10.16 21.68
CA ARG A 306 -6.53 -10.67 22.92
C ARG A 306 -5.13 -10.10 23.11
N ASN A 307 -4.31 -10.11 22.05
CA ASN A 307 -2.96 -9.54 22.08
C ASN A 307 -2.97 -8.02 22.26
N ALA A 308 -3.86 -7.32 21.55
CA ALA A 308 -3.96 -5.86 21.60
C ALA A 308 -4.33 -5.36 23.01
N ILE A 309 -5.25 -6.05 23.70
CA ILE A 309 -5.66 -5.76 25.07
C ILE A 309 -4.50 -6.08 26.04
N SER A 310 -3.92 -7.28 25.96
CA SER A 310 -2.83 -7.72 26.83
C SER A 310 -1.60 -6.83 26.73
N LYS A 311 -1.21 -6.44 25.51
CA LYS A 311 -0.03 -5.61 25.24
C LYS A 311 -0.32 -4.10 25.17
N LYS A 312 -1.57 -3.69 25.38
CA LYS A 312 -2.04 -2.28 25.31
C LYS A 312 -1.58 -1.57 24.02
N THR A 313 -1.62 -2.27 22.89
CA THR A 313 -1.18 -1.74 21.58
C THR A 313 -2.07 -2.21 20.43
N TRP A 314 -2.32 -1.31 19.47
CA TRP A 314 -3.05 -1.61 18.24
C TRP A 314 -2.14 -2.01 17.06
N ILE A 315 -0.81 -2.03 17.28
CA ILE A 315 0.16 -2.39 16.24
C ILE A 315 -0.03 -3.86 15.85
N SER A 316 0.12 -4.17 14.55
CA SER A 316 0.09 -5.56 14.09
C SER A 316 1.18 -6.38 14.80
N PRO A 317 0.87 -7.58 15.31
CA PRO A 317 1.87 -8.48 15.88
C PRO A 317 3.00 -8.88 14.92
N ARG A 318 2.82 -8.61 13.62
CA ARG A 318 3.81 -8.86 12.56
C ARG A 318 4.69 -7.66 12.25
N SER A 319 4.31 -6.48 12.71
CA SER A 319 5.10 -5.28 12.51
C SER A 319 6.41 -5.35 13.31
N VAL A 320 7.50 -4.91 12.71
CA VAL A 320 8.79 -4.76 13.39
C VAL A 320 8.70 -3.84 14.63
N LYS A 321 7.74 -2.93 14.65
CA LYS A 321 7.51 -2.01 15.79
C LYS A 321 6.72 -2.64 16.96
N TYR A 322 6.16 -3.84 16.76
CA TYR A 322 5.40 -4.51 17.84
C TYR A 322 6.27 -4.93 19.03
N LEU A 323 7.49 -5.40 18.75
CA LEU A 323 8.43 -5.90 19.76
C LEU A 323 9.30 -4.80 20.40
N GLN A 324 9.23 -3.58 19.88
CA GLN A 324 10.04 -2.44 20.35
C GLN A 324 9.35 -1.60 21.47
N LYS A 325 8.27 -2.13 22.06
CA LYS A 325 7.55 -1.47 23.16
C LYS A 325 7.84 -2.13 24.50
#